data_327a66c0411ef71debc017daaf537e95
#
_entry.id   327a66c0411ef71debc017daaf537e95
#
_cell.length_a   1.000
_cell.length_b   1.000
_cell.length_c   1.000
_cell.angle_alpha   90.00
_cell.angle_beta   90.00
_cell.angle_gamma   90.00
#
_symmetry.space_group_name_H-M   'P 1'
#
loop_
_entity.id
_entity.type
_entity.pdbx_description
1 polymer ?
#
loop_
_entity_poly.entity_id
_entity_poly.type
_entity_poly.pdbx_seq_one_letter_code
_entity_poly.pdbx_strand_id
1 'polypeptide(L)'
;MENCRFYNIGLYKSAFLGLGNKQILPMYNIVFRNSTLHVTKINRAALINNLNRIPDNLSVTIENCTFVNLNVEGTDMTFFDLDGSGATNFILTVKNNLFSGVLTTTGTWLRLKGVTNRTIVDNYYTKGFALTDWGVEGNEIPVATILTMDELFQNPTEGDLTIKDKNSEVYTKRIGDPHWIR
;
A
#
# COMPACT_ATOMS: atom_id res chain seq x y z
N MET A 1 -1.59 -7.97 11.26
CA MET A 1 -0.41 -7.17 11.67
C MET A 1 -0.90 -5.79 12.03
N GLU A 2 -0.58 -5.31 13.21
CA GLU A 2 -1.01 -4.01 13.71
C GLU A 2 0.12 -3.38 14.52
N ASN A 3 0.28 -2.05 14.40
CA ASN A 3 1.32 -1.26 15.06
C ASN A 3 2.75 -1.78 14.79
N CYS A 4 2.98 -2.28 13.59
CA CYS A 4 4.26 -2.86 13.18
C CYS A 4 5.04 -1.88 12.31
N ARG A 5 6.37 -1.92 12.43
CA ARG A 5 7.28 -1.16 11.58
C ARG A 5 8.31 -2.09 10.97
N PHE A 6 8.33 -2.10 9.66
CA PHE A 6 9.21 -2.93 8.87
C PHE A 6 10.21 -2.02 8.14
N TYR A 7 11.49 -2.20 8.43
CA TYR A 7 12.56 -1.41 7.83
C TYR A 7 13.48 -2.27 6.99
N ASN A 8 14.08 -1.67 5.98
CA ASN A 8 15.08 -2.29 5.12
C ASN A 8 14.57 -3.57 4.44
N ILE A 9 13.31 -3.56 4.03
CA ILE A 9 12.70 -4.71 3.36
C ILE A 9 13.08 -4.70 1.89
N GLY A 10 13.81 -5.73 1.47
CA GLY A 10 14.05 -6.03 0.08
C GLY A 10 13.06 -7.09 -0.43
N LEU A 11 12.38 -6.81 -1.54
CA LEU A 11 11.48 -7.76 -2.18
C LEU A 11 11.98 -8.07 -3.60
N TYR A 12 12.21 -9.34 -3.90
CA TYR A 12 12.65 -9.78 -5.20
C TYR A 12 11.74 -10.87 -5.74
N LYS A 13 11.03 -10.59 -6.83
CA LYS A 13 10.10 -11.50 -7.52
C LYS A 13 9.09 -12.20 -6.60
N SER A 14 8.71 -11.53 -5.52
CA SER A 14 7.78 -12.08 -4.53
C SER A 14 6.86 -11.00 -3.98
N ALA A 15 5.86 -11.36 -3.20
CA ALA A 15 5.04 -10.42 -2.47
C ALA A 15 5.54 -10.27 -1.03
N PHE A 16 5.29 -9.11 -0.41
CA PHE A 16 5.46 -8.94 1.03
C PHE A 16 4.51 -9.85 1.79
N LEU A 17 3.28 -9.93 1.32
CA LEU A 17 2.28 -10.86 1.80
C LEU A 17 1.71 -11.68 0.62
N GLY A 18 2.18 -12.89 0.45
CA GLY A 18 1.61 -13.86 -0.48
C GLY A 18 0.37 -14.51 0.13
N LEU A 19 -0.78 -14.37 -0.51
CA LEU A 19 -1.96 -15.13 -0.13
C LEU A 19 -1.77 -16.55 -0.63
N GLY A 20 -1.71 -17.49 0.31
CA GLY A 20 -1.41 -18.88 0.03
C GLY A 20 -2.40 -19.56 -0.93
N ASN A 21 -2.08 -20.79 -1.28
CA ASN A 21 -2.95 -21.61 -2.13
C ASN A 21 -4.28 -21.89 -1.42
N LYS A 22 -5.39 -21.53 -2.07
CA LYS A 22 -6.76 -21.78 -1.61
C LYS A 22 -7.01 -23.20 -1.07
N GLN A 23 -6.32 -24.19 -1.59
CA GLN A 23 -6.57 -25.59 -1.25
C GLN A 23 -5.83 -26.09 -0.01
N ILE A 24 -4.77 -25.37 0.44
CA ILE A 24 -3.89 -25.89 1.49
C ILE A 24 -4.02 -25.08 2.79
N LEU A 25 -4.00 -23.76 2.72
CA LEU A 25 -4.07 -22.88 3.90
C LEU A 25 -4.84 -21.60 3.56
N PRO A 26 -6.17 -21.61 3.58
CA PRO A 26 -6.95 -20.42 3.31
C PRO A 26 -6.80 -19.41 4.45
N MET A 27 -6.40 -18.18 4.12
CA MET A 27 -6.53 -17.06 5.01
C MET A 27 -7.91 -16.43 4.81
N TYR A 28 -8.61 -16.12 5.88
CA TYR A 28 -9.96 -15.54 5.81
C TYR A 28 -10.02 -14.08 6.24
N ASN A 29 -9.04 -13.64 7.02
CA ASN A 29 -8.98 -12.26 7.49
C ASN A 29 -7.54 -11.78 7.53
N ILE A 30 -7.24 -10.78 6.72
CA ILE A 30 -5.92 -10.16 6.64
C ILE A 30 -6.08 -8.70 7.04
N VAL A 31 -5.43 -8.32 8.12
CA VAL A 31 -5.42 -6.94 8.60
C VAL A 31 -3.99 -6.44 8.67
N PHE A 32 -3.72 -5.34 7.98
CA PHE A 32 -2.51 -4.55 8.10
C PHE A 32 -2.92 -3.13 8.46
N ARG A 33 -2.67 -2.72 9.71
CA ARG A 33 -3.20 -1.47 10.26
C ARG A 33 -2.17 -0.73 11.09
N ASN A 34 -2.23 0.60 11.10
CA ASN A 34 -1.39 1.48 11.92
C ASN A 34 0.09 1.12 11.81
N SER A 35 0.56 0.85 10.61
CA SER A 35 1.86 0.23 10.39
C SER A 35 2.63 0.91 9.30
N THR A 36 3.96 0.83 9.39
CA THR A 36 4.88 1.39 8.40
C THR A 36 5.66 0.28 7.70
N LEU A 37 5.71 0.37 6.38
CA LEU A 37 6.59 -0.42 5.54
C LEU A 37 7.59 0.50 4.84
N HIS A 38 8.85 0.44 5.28
CA HIS A 38 9.97 1.15 4.68
C HIS A 38 10.78 0.17 3.82
N VAL A 39 10.69 0.35 2.52
CA VAL A 39 11.28 -0.58 1.55
C VAL A 39 12.58 -0.02 1.00
N THR A 40 13.61 -0.84 0.89
CA THR A 40 14.90 -0.48 0.30
C THR A 40 14.97 -0.85 -1.17
N LYS A 41 14.32 -1.94 -1.55
CA LYS A 41 14.38 -2.44 -2.91
C LYS A 41 13.19 -3.34 -3.23
N ILE A 42 12.48 -3.03 -4.31
CA ILE A 42 11.47 -3.93 -4.87
C ILE A 42 11.81 -4.21 -6.33
N ASN A 43 11.83 -5.48 -6.69
CA ASN A 43 11.98 -5.91 -8.08
C ASN A 43 10.90 -6.91 -8.42
N ARG A 44 9.99 -6.57 -9.33
CA ARG A 44 8.85 -7.39 -9.78
C ARG A 44 8.04 -7.96 -8.62
N ALA A 45 7.73 -7.15 -7.65
CA ALA A 45 7.04 -7.60 -6.46
C ALA A 45 5.70 -6.87 -6.27
N ALA A 46 4.84 -7.47 -5.48
CA ALA A 46 3.62 -6.86 -4.99
C ALA A 46 3.69 -6.70 -3.47
N LEU A 47 2.92 -5.78 -2.91
CA LEU A 47 2.71 -5.75 -1.47
C LEU A 47 1.87 -6.96 -1.07
N ILE A 48 0.73 -7.14 -1.73
CA ILE A 48 -0.12 -8.33 -1.57
C ILE A 48 -0.40 -8.94 -2.94
N ASN A 49 -0.20 -10.23 -3.04
CA ASN A 49 -0.44 -10.99 -4.26
C ASN A 49 -1.17 -12.31 -3.94
N ASN A 50 -2.15 -12.64 -4.75
CA ASN A 50 -2.69 -13.99 -4.80
C ASN A 50 -2.23 -14.69 -6.08
N LEU A 51 -1.29 -15.61 -5.94
CA LEU A 51 -0.81 -16.42 -7.05
C LEU A 51 -1.87 -17.41 -7.57
N ASN A 52 -2.91 -17.63 -6.81
CA ASN A 52 -4.01 -18.52 -7.10
C ASN A 52 -5.33 -17.90 -6.66
N ARG A 53 -6.42 -18.54 -6.96
CA ARG A 53 -7.77 -18.09 -6.65
C ARG A 53 -7.94 -17.65 -5.20
N ILE A 54 -8.49 -16.45 -4.98
CA ILE A 54 -8.87 -15.96 -3.66
C ILE A 54 -9.86 -16.92 -3.01
N PRO A 55 -9.68 -17.28 -1.72
CA PRO A 55 -10.67 -18.09 -1.01
C PRO A 55 -11.97 -17.30 -0.81
N ASP A 56 -13.08 -18.04 -0.72
CA ASP A 56 -14.38 -17.46 -0.37
C ASP A 56 -14.32 -16.85 1.04
N ASN A 57 -15.09 -15.79 1.27
CA ASN A 57 -15.17 -15.05 2.54
C ASN A 57 -13.84 -14.43 3.02
N LEU A 58 -12.88 -14.20 2.12
CA LEU A 58 -11.67 -13.46 2.48
C LEU A 58 -11.99 -11.98 2.69
N SER A 59 -11.49 -11.44 3.78
CA SER A 59 -11.45 -10.00 4.07
C SER A 59 -10.00 -9.52 4.10
N VAL A 60 -9.69 -8.46 3.36
CA VAL A 60 -8.39 -7.79 3.36
C VAL A 60 -8.59 -6.34 3.77
N THR A 61 -7.93 -5.92 4.85
CA THR A 61 -7.96 -4.54 5.35
C THR A 61 -6.56 -3.98 5.43
N ILE A 62 -6.32 -2.86 4.74
CA ILE A 62 -5.11 -2.06 4.79
C ILE A 62 -5.52 -0.66 5.21
N GLU A 63 -5.22 -0.26 6.43
CA GLU A 63 -5.73 0.97 6.99
C GLU A 63 -4.70 1.70 7.85
N ASN A 64 -4.64 3.03 7.73
CA ASN A 64 -3.74 3.88 8.49
C ASN A 64 -2.27 3.43 8.38
N CYS A 65 -1.81 3.13 7.18
CA CYS A 65 -0.45 2.65 6.96
C CYS A 65 0.37 3.68 6.18
N THR A 66 1.67 3.71 6.47
CA THR A 66 2.63 4.51 5.72
C THR A 66 3.58 3.60 4.96
N PHE A 67 3.64 3.78 3.64
CA PHE A 67 4.51 3.05 2.73
C PHE A 67 5.55 4.00 2.17
N VAL A 68 6.84 3.73 2.44
CA VAL A 68 7.93 4.64 2.09
C VAL A 68 8.98 3.96 1.23
N ASN A 69 9.56 4.72 0.32
CA ASN A 69 10.64 4.30 -0.56
C ASN A 69 10.32 3.04 -1.37
N LEU A 70 9.10 2.98 -1.87
CA LEU A 70 8.69 1.89 -2.75
C LEU A 70 9.38 2.03 -4.11
N ASN A 71 10.71 2.11 -4.09
CA ASN A 71 11.54 2.19 -5.27
C ASN A 71 11.60 0.86 -5.98
N VAL A 72 11.18 0.86 -7.23
CA VAL A 72 11.26 -0.33 -8.08
C VAL A 72 12.42 -0.19 -9.04
N GLU A 73 13.41 -1.06 -8.91
CA GLU A 73 14.39 -1.21 -9.97
C GLU A 73 13.80 -2.04 -11.13
N GLY A 74 13.46 -1.34 -12.18
CA GLY A 74 13.51 -1.87 -13.53
C GLY A 74 12.32 -2.66 -14.05
N THR A 75 11.14 -2.80 -13.40
CA THR A 75 9.94 -3.40 -14.04
C THR A 75 8.69 -3.31 -13.18
N ASP A 76 7.55 -3.51 -13.81
CA ASP A 76 6.17 -3.47 -13.30
C ASP A 76 6.01 -3.81 -11.82
N MET A 77 5.69 -2.81 -11.02
CA MET A 77 5.24 -3.01 -9.65
C MET A 77 3.72 -2.99 -9.62
N THR A 78 3.15 -3.89 -8.85
CA THR A 78 1.74 -3.84 -8.50
C THR A 78 1.63 -3.89 -6.98
N PHE A 79 0.98 -2.91 -6.35
CA PHE A 79 0.79 -2.94 -4.90
C PHE A 79 -0.10 -4.10 -4.49
N PHE A 80 -1.29 -4.16 -5.10
CA PHE A 80 -2.22 -5.26 -4.87
C PHE A 80 -2.51 -5.92 -6.19
N ASP A 81 -2.17 -7.20 -6.31
CA ASP A 81 -2.48 -8.04 -7.46
C ASP A 81 -3.45 -9.13 -6.99
N LEU A 82 -4.75 -8.81 -7.06
CA LEU A 82 -5.81 -9.63 -6.52
C LEU A 82 -6.78 -10.04 -7.62
N ASP A 83 -6.92 -11.36 -7.85
CA ASP A 83 -7.96 -11.93 -8.69
C ASP A 83 -9.06 -12.54 -7.82
N GLY A 84 -10.13 -11.77 -7.62
CA GLY A 84 -11.35 -12.18 -6.91
C GLY A 84 -12.34 -12.94 -7.78
N SER A 85 -11.99 -13.27 -9.02
CA SER A 85 -12.89 -13.95 -9.94
C SER A 85 -13.39 -15.28 -9.37
N GLY A 86 -14.69 -15.38 -9.15
CA GLY A 86 -15.34 -16.55 -8.58
C GLY A 86 -15.12 -16.76 -7.08
N ALA A 87 -14.58 -15.77 -6.35
CA ALA A 87 -14.64 -15.75 -4.89
C ALA A 87 -16.00 -15.24 -4.43
N THR A 88 -16.56 -15.89 -3.44
CA THR A 88 -17.81 -15.46 -2.79
C THR A 88 -17.48 -14.60 -1.57
N ASN A 89 -18.16 -13.44 -1.43
CA ASN A 89 -18.02 -12.56 -0.26
C ASN A 89 -16.59 -12.05 0.01
N PHE A 90 -15.78 -11.85 -1.04
CA PHE A 90 -14.51 -11.17 -0.88
C PHE A 90 -14.72 -9.69 -0.57
N ILE A 91 -14.06 -9.18 0.48
CA ILE A 91 -14.13 -7.79 0.92
C ILE A 91 -12.73 -7.18 0.91
N LEU A 92 -12.57 -6.06 0.22
CA LEU A 92 -11.33 -5.29 0.21
C LEU A 92 -11.54 -3.91 0.83
N THR A 93 -10.75 -3.55 1.84
CA THR A 93 -10.69 -2.20 2.41
C THR A 93 -9.27 -1.66 2.31
N VAL A 94 -9.10 -0.54 1.60
CA VAL A 94 -7.83 0.21 1.50
C VAL A 94 -8.12 1.66 1.86
N LYS A 95 -7.80 2.04 3.10
CA LYS A 95 -8.26 3.32 3.63
C LYS A 95 -7.17 4.06 4.39
N ASN A 96 -7.16 5.38 4.22
CA ASN A 96 -6.35 6.29 5.04
C ASN A 96 -4.85 5.97 5.03
N ASN A 97 -4.32 5.55 3.88
CA ASN A 97 -2.92 5.19 3.73
C ASN A 97 -2.13 6.31 3.06
N LEU A 98 -0.85 6.40 3.41
CA LEU A 98 0.11 7.31 2.82
C LEU A 98 1.17 6.54 2.03
N PHE A 99 1.33 6.90 0.76
CA PHE A 99 2.36 6.38 -0.12
C PHE A 99 3.40 7.47 -0.39
N SER A 100 4.66 7.18 -0.14
CA SER A 100 5.73 8.16 -0.21
C SER A 100 7.00 7.61 -0.84
N GLY A 101 7.72 8.45 -1.55
CA GLY A 101 8.98 8.11 -2.20
C GLY A 101 9.04 8.65 -3.62
N VAL A 102 10.04 8.22 -4.36
CA VAL A 102 10.19 8.52 -5.78
C VAL A 102 10.06 7.22 -6.56
N LEU A 103 9.02 7.11 -7.36
CA LEU A 103 8.90 6.02 -8.33
C LEU A 103 9.57 6.43 -9.63
N THR A 104 10.53 5.64 -10.05
CA THR A 104 11.28 5.86 -11.30
C THR A 104 10.81 4.95 -12.44
N THR A 105 9.80 4.13 -12.21
CA THR A 105 9.38 3.09 -13.15
C THR A 105 7.87 3.00 -13.34
N THR A 106 7.48 2.34 -14.41
CA THR A 106 6.11 1.97 -14.70
C THR A 106 5.57 1.00 -13.61
N GLY A 107 4.38 1.28 -13.11
CA GLY A 107 3.73 0.42 -12.13
C GLY A 107 2.23 0.65 -12.10
N THR A 108 1.52 -0.36 -11.66
CA THR A 108 0.08 -0.31 -11.41
C THR A 108 -0.16 -0.36 -9.91
N TRP A 109 -0.96 0.56 -9.37
CA TRP A 109 -1.26 0.54 -7.95
C TRP A 109 -2.12 -0.67 -7.57
N LEU A 110 -3.28 -0.80 -8.19
CA LEU A 110 -4.19 -1.90 -7.93
C LEU A 110 -4.50 -2.67 -9.22
N ARG A 111 -4.29 -3.96 -9.19
CA ARG A 111 -4.80 -4.88 -10.19
C ARG A 111 -5.87 -5.73 -9.52
N LEU A 112 -7.14 -5.33 -9.73
CA LEU A 112 -8.29 -5.90 -9.04
C LEU A 112 -9.24 -6.55 -10.05
N LYS A 113 -9.04 -7.81 -10.34
CA LYS A 113 -9.93 -8.56 -11.22
C LYS A 113 -11.05 -9.19 -10.40
N GLY A 114 -12.30 -8.94 -10.77
CA GLY A 114 -13.48 -9.50 -10.11
C GLY A 114 -13.69 -9.10 -8.65
N VAL A 115 -13.02 -8.04 -8.19
CA VAL A 115 -13.17 -7.49 -6.84
C VAL A 115 -14.25 -6.40 -6.87
N THR A 116 -15.49 -6.76 -6.57
CA THR A 116 -16.65 -5.87 -6.64
C THR A 116 -17.03 -5.25 -5.28
N ASN A 117 -16.79 -5.96 -4.19
CA ASN A 117 -17.06 -5.44 -2.83
C ASN A 117 -15.78 -4.84 -2.27
N ARG A 118 -15.60 -3.52 -2.50
CA ARG A 118 -14.39 -2.81 -2.11
C ARG A 118 -14.70 -1.42 -1.57
N THR A 119 -13.88 -0.98 -0.62
CA THR A 119 -13.83 0.38 -0.08
C THR A 119 -12.40 0.90 -0.22
N ILE A 120 -12.18 1.84 -1.12
CA ILE A 120 -10.87 2.45 -1.40
C ILE A 120 -11.04 3.95 -1.27
N VAL A 121 -10.65 4.52 -0.12
CA VAL A 121 -10.91 5.92 0.20
C VAL A 121 -9.80 6.53 1.04
N ASP A 122 -9.68 7.86 0.99
CA ASP A 122 -8.79 8.65 1.83
C ASP A 122 -7.31 8.20 1.77
N ASN A 123 -6.88 7.70 0.62
CA ASN A 123 -5.48 7.37 0.42
C ASN A 123 -4.75 8.57 -0.20
N TYR A 124 -3.51 8.79 0.21
CA TYR A 124 -2.70 9.93 -0.22
C TYR A 124 -1.34 9.48 -0.72
N TYR A 125 -0.71 10.31 -1.58
CA TYR A 125 0.67 10.10 -1.99
C TYR A 125 1.45 11.41 -2.02
N THR A 126 2.75 11.34 -1.70
CA THR A 126 3.63 12.51 -1.74
C THR A 126 3.96 12.91 -3.17
N LYS A 127 4.19 14.20 -3.38
CA LYS A 127 4.69 14.73 -4.66
C LYS A 127 5.96 13.98 -5.07
N GLY A 128 6.02 13.58 -6.33
CA GLY A 128 7.11 12.77 -6.86
C GLY A 128 6.86 11.26 -6.81
N PHE A 129 5.87 10.80 -6.06
CA PHE A 129 5.38 9.44 -6.14
C PHE A 129 4.34 9.37 -7.26
N ALA A 130 4.77 9.00 -8.45
CA ALA A 130 3.88 8.93 -9.61
C ALA A 130 3.81 7.49 -10.13
N LEU A 131 2.61 6.95 -10.19
CA LEU A 131 2.30 5.71 -10.90
C LEU A 131 1.79 6.04 -12.30
N THR A 132 2.11 5.19 -13.27
CA THR A 132 1.58 5.33 -14.62
C THR A 132 0.14 4.87 -14.75
N ASP A 133 -0.26 3.96 -13.87
CA ASP A 133 -1.61 3.39 -13.85
C ASP A 133 -2.06 3.16 -12.39
N TRP A 134 -3.18 3.75 -12.01
CA TRP A 134 -3.74 3.54 -10.68
C TRP A 134 -4.57 2.25 -10.57
N GLY A 135 -5.02 1.69 -11.69
CA GLY A 135 -5.86 0.50 -11.73
C GLY A 135 -7.27 0.69 -11.14
N VAL A 136 -7.62 1.94 -10.85
CA VAL A 136 -8.92 2.38 -10.30
C VAL A 136 -9.25 3.77 -10.84
N GLU A 137 -10.49 4.19 -10.66
CA GLU A 137 -11.00 5.45 -11.20
C GLU A 137 -11.66 6.33 -10.12
N GLY A 138 -11.82 7.60 -10.46
CA GLY A 138 -12.57 8.55 -9.63
C GLY A 138 -12.02 8.67 -8.22
N ASN A 139 -12.88 8.53 -7.22
CA ASN A 139 -12.56 8.73 -5.80
C ASN A 139 -11.66 7.62 -5.21
N GLU A 140 -11.44 6.55 -5.94
CA GLU A 140 -10.53 5.48 -5.51
C GLU A 140 -9.06 5.82 -5.78
N ILE A 141 -8.79 6.77 -6.68
CA ILE A 141 -7.43 7.26 -6.95
C ILE A 141 -6.93 8.01 -5.71
N PRO A 142 -5.73 7.67 -5.18
CA PRO A 142 -5.15 8.41 -4.06
C PRO A 142 -4.94 9.89 -4.39
N VAL A 143 -5.08 10.73 -3.39
CA VAL A 143 -4.93 12.18 -3.51
C VAL A 143 -3.45 12.56 -3.48
N ALA A 144 -3.02 13.39 -4.44
CA ALA A 144 -1.67 13.95 -4.43
C ALA A 144 -1.53 15.01 -3.33
N THR A 145 -0.49 14.89 -2.49
CA THR A 145 -0.07 16.02 -1.65
C THR A 145 0.79 17.00 -2.45
N ILE A 146 0.89 18.23 -1.96
CA ILE A 146 1.79 19.23 -2.54
C ILE A 146 3.24 19.04 -2.09
N LEU A 147 3.48 18.26 -1.04
CA LEU A 147 4.78 18.03 -0.41
C LEU A 147 5.46 16.76 -0.94
N THR A 148 6.74 16.86 -1.16
CA THR A 148 7.62 15.70 -1.38
C THR A 148 7.82 14.91 -0.09
N MET A 149 8.44 13.74 -0.17
CA MET A 149 8.81 12.93 0.99
C MET A 149 9.69 13.71 1.98
N ASP A 150 10.71 14.40 1.45
CA ASP A 150 11.67 15.16 2.28
C ASP A 150 11.07 16.43 2.88
N GLU A 151 10.08 17.03 2.24
CA GLU A 151 9.34 18.17 2.78
C GLU A 151 8.35 17.74 3.87
N LEU A 152 7.77 16.55 3.75
CA LEU A 152 6.76 16.04 4.68
C LEU A 152 7.39 15.48 5.96
N PHE A 153 8.47 14.70 5.87
CA PHE A 153 9.05 13.96 6.99
C PHE A 153 10.35 14.57 7.51
N GLN A 154 10.68 14.34 8.79
CA GLN A 154 11.86 14.86 9.47
C GLN A 154 13.18 14.37 8.86
N ASN A 155 13.35 13.06 8.77
CA ASN A 155 14.54 12.45 8.20
C ASN A 155 14.21 11.07 7.61
N PRO A 156 13.52 11.05 6.45
CA PRO A 156 13.00 9.80 5.89
C PRO A 156 14.10 8.82 5.46
N THR A 157 15.29 9.31 5.13
CA THR A 157 16.44 8.46 4.77
C THR A 157 16.95 7.64 5.95
N GLU A 158 16.85 8.17 7.16
CA GLU A 158 17.23 7.50 8.42
C GLU A 158 16.02 6.83 9.10
N GLY A 159 14.86 6.85 8.44
CA GLY A 159 13.65 6.21 8.94
C GLY A 159 12.83 7.03 9.94
N ASP A 160 13.16 8.31 10.16
CA ASP A 160 12.31 9.23 10.93
C ASP A 160 11.24 9.85 10.03
N LEU A 161 10.06 9.26 10.08
CA LEU A 161 8.91 9.69 9.32
C LEU A 161 7.96 10.59 10.12
N THR A 162 8.43 11.21 11.19
CA THR A 162 7.67 12.23 11.93
C THR A 162 7.32 13.37 10.98
N ILE A 163 6.05 13.76 10.95
CA ILE A 163 5.57 14.78 10.02
C ILE A 163 6.05 16.18 10.50
N LYS A 164 6.75 16.91 9.63
CA LYS A 164 7.26 18.26 9.90
C LYS A 164 6.16 19.29 9.93
N ASP A 165 5.33 19.29 8.90
CA ASP A 165 4.29 20.30 8.70
C ASP A 165 2.97 19.85 9.30
N LYS A 166 2.68 20.38 10.48
CA LYS A 166 1.42 20.11 11.20
C LYS A 166 0.19 20.75 10.56
N ASN A 167 0.37 21.63 9.57
CA ASN A 167 -0.72 22.20 8.79
C ASN A 167 -0.99 21.39 7.49
N SER A 168 -0.16 20.43 7.18
CA SER A 168 -0.37 19.57 6.01
C SER A 168 -1.68 18.79 6.11
N GLU A 169 -2.27 18.49 4.96
CA GLU A 169 -3.46 17.63 4.92
C GLU A 169 -3.20 16.26 5.54
N VAL A 170 -1.99 15.71 5.35
CA VAL A 170 -1.58 14.43 5.92
C VAL A 170 -1.67 14.45 7.45
N TYR A 171 -1.18 15.53 8.06
CA TYR A 171 -1.23 15.68 9.53
C TYR A 171 -2.65 15.94 10.02
N THR A 172 -3.34 16.93 9.44
CA THR A 172 -4.66 17.38 9.91
C THR A 172 -5.76 16.33 9.71
N LYS A 173 -5.67 15.54 8.66
CA LYS A 173 -6.59 14.42 8.37
C LYS A 173 -6.11 13.10 8.98
N ARG A 174 -4.95 13.08 9.64
CA ARG A 174 -4.34 11.90 10.27
C ARG A 174 -4.14 10.73 9.29
N ILE A 175 -3.57 11.03 8.12
CA ILE A 175 -3.32 10.06 7.05
C ILE A 175 -2.04 9.27 7.31
N GLY A 176 -2.10 7.96 7.19
CA GLY A 176 -0.95 7.06 7.38
C GLY A 176 -0.83 6.50 8.80
N ASP A 177 0.34 5.99 9.14
CA ASP A 177 0.61 5.39 10.46
C ASP A 177 0.54 6.45 11.57
N PRO A 178 -0.36 6.32 12.55
CA PRO A 178 -0.51 7.28 13.65
C PRO A 178 0.75 7.52 14.46
N HIS A 179 1.71 6.60 14.43
CA HIS A 179 2.99 6.75 15.11
C HIS A 179 3.74 8.01 14.69
N TRP A 180 3.61 8.43 13.46
CA TRP A 180 4.33 9.56 12.87
C TRP A 180 3.58 10.89 12.96
N ILE A 181 2.33 10.86 13.40
CA ILE A 181 1.42 12.00 13.51
C ILE A 181 1.41 12.49 14.97
N ARG A 182 2.49 13.18 15.38
CA ARG A 182 2.71 13.62 16.76
C ARG A 182 2.72 15.16 16.88
#